data_a7e6b8cbcfceb61cf780ccb47ee7ac85
#
_entry.id   a7e6b8cbcfceb61cf780ccb47ee7ac85
#
_cell.length_a   1.000
_cell.length_b   1.000
_cell.length_c   1.000
_cell.angle_alpha   90.00
_cell.angle_beta   90.00
_cell.angle_gamma   90.00
#
_symmetry.space_group_name_H-M   'P 1'
#
loop_
_entity.id
_entity.type
_entity.pdbx_description
1 polymer ?
#
loop_
_entity_poly.entity_id
_entity_poly.type
_entity_poly.pdbx_seq_one_letter_code
_entity_poly.pdbx_strand_id
1 'polypeptide(L)'
;MNFDEIIYDKKDRVATVTMNRPEKMNAWTPKMGAEMRTAMLDAERDPAIGAIIVTGAGRAYCAGADMGSLSNIASGNASPRTASPEPDPWLAQQPADYRNTYSWPMALNTPVIGAINGACVGLGFTTCLYQDIRIASENARMGLIFVQRGLAIEHGSSWMLPRIVGLAKAVELALTGRLVDANEALEMGLVNRVVPQDKLMATAREIASGIANKCSPLGVAQAKKMIYQHLFTDLATGVRDDDASMEMMTRSEDFKEGVKAFMEKRAPKFTGK
;
A
#
# COMPACT_ATOMS: atom_id res chain seq x y z
N MET A 1 -13.09 8.29 14.69
CA MET A 1 -13.96 7.61 13.70
C MET A 1 -14.26 6.22 14.20
N ASN A 2 -15.50 5.76 14.05
CA ASN A 2 -15.88 4.39 14.39
C ASN A 2 -16.05 3.62 13.09
N PHE A 3 -15.40 2.47 13.01
CA PHE A 3 -15.44 1.55 11.89
C PHE A 3 -15.90 0.18 12.37
N ASP A 4 -16.52 -0.60 11.51
CA ASP A 4 -17.05 -1.92 11.86
C ASP A 4 -16.11 -3.06 11.43
N GLU A 5 -15.44 -2.90 10.28
CA GLU A 5 -14.62 -3.96 9.68
C GLU A 5 -13.11 -3.66 9.71
N ILE A 6 -12.73 -2.50 10.24
CA ILE A 6 -11.32 -2.15 10.48
C ILE A 6 -11.12 -1.57 11.89
N ILE A 7 -9.88 -1.62 12.36
CA ILE A 7 -9.41 -0.83 13.51
C ILE A 7 -8.48 0.26 12.95
N TYR A 8 -8.69 1.51 13.37
CA TYR A 8 -7.89 2.64 12.96
C TYR A 8 -7.33 3.37 14.17
N ASP A 9 -6.01 3.50 14.23
CA ASP A 9 -5.27 4.14 15.31
C ASP A 9 -4.22 5.11 14.76
N LYS A 10 -4.02 6.23 15.45
CA LYS A 10 -2.97 7.21 15.17
C LYS A 10 -2.08 7.35 16.39
N LYS A 11 -0.82 7.02 16.25
CA LYS A 11 0.16 7.14 17.34
C LYS A 11 1.56 7.42 16.78
N ASP A 12 2.29 8.32 17.44
CA ASP A 12 3.69 8.62 17.15
C ASP A 12 3.94 8.95 15.67
N ARG A 13 3.06 9.77 15.08
CA ARG A 13 3.07 10.18 13.67
C ARG A 13 2.83 9.04 12.67
N VAL A 14 2.34 7.91 13.12
CA VAL A 14 2.02 6.74 12.29
C VAL A 14 0.54 6.41 12.44
N ALA A 15 -0.17 6.33 11.32
CA ALA A 15 -1.51 5.75 11.29
C ALA A 15 -1.41 4.23 11.08
N THR A 16 -2.24 3.47 11.77
CA THR A 16 -2.33 2.01 11.58
C THR A 16 -3.78 1.66 11.21
N VAL A 17 -3.94 1.01 10.06
CA VAL A 17 -5.21 0.47 9.57
C VAL A 17 -5.14 -1.05 9.65
N THR A 18 -5.96 -1.64 10.50
CA THR A 18 -6.00 -3.10 10.69
C THR A 18 -7.32 -3.64 10.15
N MET A 19 -7.30 -4.48 9.12
CA MET A 19 -8.47 -5.23 8.67
C MET A 19 -8.95 -6.12 9.83
N ASN A 20 -10.22 -6.04 10.24
CA ASN A 20 -10.70 -6.60 11.48
C ASN A 20 -11.95 -7.47 11.30
N ARG A 21 -11.79 -8.54 10.52
CA ARG A 21 -12.73 -9.65 10.38
C ARG A 21 -11.98 -10.98 10.58
N PRO A 22 -11.30 -11.18 11.73
CA PRO A 22 -10.37 -12.32 11.91
C PRO A 22 -11.07 -13.68 11.78
N GLU A 23 -12.34 -13.80 12.14
CA GLU A 23 -13.18 -15.00 12.00
C GLU A 23 -13.43 -15.38 10.52
N LYS A 24 -13.30 -14.42 9.60
CA LYS A 24 -13.38 -14.58 8.14
C LYS A 24 -12.02 -14.43 7.47
N MET A 25 -10.91 -14.54 8.24
CA MET A 25 -9.55 -14.32 7.75
C MET A 25 -9.40 -12.99 7.02
N ASN A 26 -10.09 -11.95 7.48
CA ASN A 26 -10.12 -10.61 6.90
C ASN A 26 -10.54 -10.60 5.43
N ALA A 27 -11.47 -11.48 5.04
CA ALA A 27 -12.02 -11.50 3.69
C ALA A 27 -12.63 -10.14 3.33
N TRP A 28 -12.25 -9.65 2.15
CA TRP A 28 -12.56 -8.31 1.69
C TRP A 28 -14.04 -8.13 1.34
N THR A 29 -14.65 -7.09 1.89
CA THR A 29 -15.98 -6.62 1.55
C THR A 29 -15.93 -5.22 0.94
N PRO A 30 -16.96 -4.78 0.21
CA PRO A 30 -17.08 -3.39 -0.21
C PRO A 30 -17.04 -2.40 0.97
N LYS A 31 -17.61 -2.78 2.12
CA LYS A 31 -17.61 -1.99 3.36
C LYS A 31 -16.18 -1.81 3.89
N MET A 32 -15.44 -2.89 4.06
CA MET A 32 -14.03 -2.83 4.47
C MET A 32 -13.22 -1.93 3.54
N GLY A 33 -13.41 -2.06 2.22
CA GLY A 33 -12.73 -1.21 1.25
C GLY A 33 -13.05 0.28 1.41
N ALA A 34 -14.31 0.62 1.66
CA ALA A 34 -14.75 2.00 1.90
C ALA A 34 -14.18 2.55 3.23
N GLU A 35 -14.21 1.74 4.29
CA GLU A 35 -13.65 2.10 5.59
C GLU A 35 -12.13 2.30 5.53
N MET A 36 -11.39 1.41 4.88
CA MET A 36 -9.96 1.55 4.65
C MET A 36 -9.63 2.83 3.89
N ARG A 37 -10.39 3.13 2.82
CA ARG A 37 -10.21 4.38 2.06
C ARG A 37 -10.42 5.58 2.95
N THR A 38 -11.51 5.62 3.72
CA THR A 38 -11.82 6.72 4.63
C THR A 38 -10.70 6.93 5.65
N ALA A 39 -10.22 5.87 6.28
CA ALA A 39 -9.14 5.92 7.27
C ALA A 39 -7.81 6.39 6.67
N MET A 40 -7.44 5.88 5.50
CA MET A 40 -6.17 6.26 4.86
C MET A 40 -6.21 7.69 4.32
N LEU A 41 -7.35 8.18 3.81
CA LEU A 41 -7.51 9.58 3.41
C LEU A 41 -7.57 10.54 4.61
N ASP A 42 -8.08 10.10 5.76
CA ASP A 42 -7.97 10.86 7.00
C ASP A 42 -6.50 10.99 7.46
N ALA A 43 -5.73 9.90 7.35
CA ALA A 43 -4.29 9.93 7.63
C ALA A 43 -3.52 10.84 6.65
N GLU A 44 -3.84 10.79 5.34
CA GLU A 44 -3.25 11.64 4.30
C GLU A 44 -3.47 13.14 4.55
N ARG A 45 -4.64 13.51 5.07
CA ARG A 45 -5.01 14.91 5.36
C ARG A 45 -4.47 15.42 6.69
N ASP A 46 -3.99 14.54 7.53
CA ASP A 46 -3.47 14.88 8.85
C ASP A 46 -1.97 15.19 8.79
N PRO A 47 -1.55 16.48 8.91
CA PRO A 47 -0.14 16.84 8.82
C PRO A 47 0.72 16.26 9.95
N ALA A 48 0.10 15.73 11.01
CA ALA A 48 0.79 15.05 12.08
C ALA A 48 1.20 13.61 11.68
N ILE A 49 0.65 13.03 10.61
CA ILE A 49 0.92 11.67 10.16
C ILE A 49 1.96 11.68 9.04
N GLY A 50 3.01 10.89 9.19
CA GLY A 50 4.10 10.77 8.22
C GLY A 50 4.20 9.37 7.57
N ALA A 51 3.44 8.37 8.04
CA ALA A 51 3.38 7.04 7.44
C ALA A 51 2.09 6.31 7.82
N ILE A 52 1.64 5.39 6.96
CA ILE A 52 0.48 4.52 7.18
C ILE A 52 0.97 3.07 7.22
N ILE A 53 0.53 2.29 8.21
CA ILE A 53 0.72 0.84 8.26
C ILE A 53 -0.63 0.17 7.97
N VAL A 54 -0.63 -0.83 7.09
CA VAL A 54 -1.79 -1.69 6.82
C VAL A 54 -1.47 -3.11 7.23
N THR A 55 -2.33 -3.73 8.02
CA THR A 55 -2.18 -5.11 8.49
C THR A 55 -3.53 -5.81 8.68
N GLY A 56 -3.54 -7.08 9.07
CA GLY A 56 -4.75 -7.84 9.39
C GLY A 56 -4.80 -8.28 10.85
N ALA A 57 -5.96 -8.28 11.46
CA ALA A 57 -6.19 -8.86 12.76
C ALA A 57 -6.12 -10.41 12.70
N GLY A 58 -5.63 -11.02 13.77
CA GLY A 58 -5.55 -12.47 13.86
C GLY A 58 -4.47 -13.09 12.96
N ARG A 59 -4.78 -14.25 12.36
CA ARG A 59 -3.81 -15.10 11.64
C ARG A 59 -3.63 -14.80 10.16
N ALA A 60 -4.40 -13.89 9.58
CA ALA A 60 -4.37 -13.59 8.16
C ALA A 60 -4.22 -12.08 7.92
N TYR A 61 -3.54 -11.73 6.84
CA TYR A 61 -3.61 -10.38 6.30
C TYR A 61 -4.97 -10.16 5.64
N CYS A 62 -5.25 -10.82 4.53
CA CYS A 62 -6.54 -10.83 3.85
C CYS A 62 -6.63 -12.05 2.93
N ALA A 63 -7.64 -12.90 3.13
CA ALA A 63 -7.82 -14.15 2.37
C ALA A 63 -8.49 -13.96 1.00
N GLY A 64 -8.65 -12.71 0.52
CA GLY A 64 -9.30 -12.41 -0.75
C GLY A 64 -10.74 -11.92 -0.58
N ALA A 65 -11.52 -11.94 -1.67
CA ALA A 65 -12.92 -11.50 -1.63
C ALA A 65 -13.78 -12.38 -0.72
N ASP A 66 -14.75 -11.76 -0.05
CA ASP A 66 -15.71 -12.50 0.80
C ASP A 66 -16.53 -13.50 -0.02
N MET A 67 -16.58 -14.76 0.45
CA MET A 67 -17.23 -15.85 -0.28
C MET A 67 -18.74 -15.66 -0.42
N GLY A 68 -19.39 -14.97 0.51
CA GLY A 68 -20.80 -14.61 0.38
C GLY A 68 -21.04 -13.65 -0.79
N SER A 69 -20.16 -12.67 -0.95
CA SER A 69 -20.17 -11.75 -2.08
C SER A 69 -19.94 -12.49 -3.41
N LEU A 70 -18.97 -13.40 -3.47
CA LEU A 70 -18.71 -14.21 -4.68
C LEU A 70 -19.88 -15.13 -5.02
N SER A 71 -20.51 -15.76 -4.03
CA SER A 71 -21.69 -16.62 -4.23
C SER A 71 -22.87 -15.83 -4.81
N ASN A 72 -23.11 -14.61 -4.33
CA ASN A 72 -24.16 -13.74 -4.87
C ASN A 72 -23.90 -13.35 -6.33
N ILE A 73 -22.64 -13.11 -6.70
CA ILE A 73 -22.25 -12.85 -8.09
C ILE A 73 -22.47 -14.11 -8.94
N ALA A 74 -22.02 -15.26 -8.48
CA ALA A 74 -22.13 -16.53 -9.20
C ALA A 74 -23.59 -16.95 -9.45
N SER A 75 -24.50 -16.61 -8.53
CA SER A 75 -25.94 -16.85 -8.67
C SER A 75 -26.69 -15.77 -9.44
N GLY A 76 -25.99 -14.74 -9.95
CA GLY A 76 -26.61 -13.64 -10.70
C GLY A 76 -27.36 -12.62 -9.84
N ASN A 77 -27.29 -12.73 -8.50
CA ASN A 77 -27.97 -11.85 -7.56
C ASN A 77 -27.22 -10.55 -7.30
N ALA A 78 -25.98 -10.43 -7.76
CA ALA A 78 -25.16 -9.22 -7.66
C ALA A 78 -24.31 -9.01 -8.91
N SER A 79 -24.00 -7.76 -9.22
CA SER A 79 -23.03 -7.42 -10.26
C SER A 79 -21.60 -7.61 -9.76
N PRO A 80 -20.66 -8.15 -10.57
CA PRO A 80 -19.24 -8.12 -10.27
C PRO A 80 -18.66 -6.69 -10.21
N ARG A 81 -19.34 -5.73 -10.83
CA ARG A 81 -19.02 -4.32 -10.66
C ARG A 81 -19.63 -3.83 -9.35
N THR A 82 -18.85 -3.80 -8.30
CA THR A 82 -19.16 -2.93 -7.16
C THR A 82 -19.19 -1.50 -7.69
N ALA A 83 -20.32 -0.81 -7.53
CA ALA A 83 -20.36 0.62 -7.77
C ALA A 83 -19.20 1.22 -6.96
N SER A 84 -18.24 1.85 -7.64
CA SER A 84 -17.23 2.62 -6.92
C SER A 84 -17.99 3.62 -6.06
N PRO A 85 -17.73 3.72 -4.75
CA PRO A 85 -18.30 4.80 -3.96
C PRO A 85 -18.01 6.11 -4.67
N GLU A 86 -18.88 7.11 -4.48
CA GLU A 86 -18.65 8.43 -5.07
C GLU A 86 -17.19 8.83 -4.84
N PRO A 87 -16.50 9.27 -5.90
CA PRO A 87 -15.08 9.57 -5.78
C PRO A 87 -14.90 10.68 -4.74
N ASP A 88 -14.08 10.41 -3.72
CA ASP A 88 -13.65 11.46 -2.82
C ASP A 88 -13.11 12.65 -3.64
N PRO A 89 -13.48 13.89 -3.34
CA PRO A 89 -13.06 15.08 -4.10
C PRO A 89 -11.53 15.19 -4.28
N TRP A 90 -10.76 14.72 -3.30
CA TRP A 90 -9.30 14.67 -3.41
C TRP A 90 -8.88 13.66 -4.48
N LEU A 91 -9.48 12.46 -4.47
CA LEU A 91 -9.18 11.41 -5.44
C LEU A 91 -9.56 11.83 -6.87
N ALA A 92 -10.64 12.59 -7.03
CA ALA A 92 -11.07 13.13 -8.32
C ALA A 92 -10.03 14.06 -8.99
N GLN A 93 -9.14 14.66 -8.20
CA GLN A 93 -8.06 15.54 -8.65
C GLN A 93 -6.78 14.76 -9.02
N GLN A 94 -6.67 13.48 -8.66
CA GLN A 94 -5.48 12.68 -8.94
C GLN A 94 -5.43 12.26 -10.43
N PRO A 95 -4.27 11.84 -10.96
CA PRO A 95 -4.16 11.26 -12.29
C PRO A 95 -5.12 10.09 -12.50
N ALA A 96 -5.64 9.94 -13.73
CA ALA A 96 -6.67 8.94 -14.06
C ALA A 96 -6.26 7.51 -13.66
N ASP A 97 -4.99 7.16 -13.82
CA ASP A 97 -4.44 5.84 -13.48
C ASP A 97 -4.57 5.49 -11.99
N TYR A 98 -4.64 6.51 -11.12
CA TYR A 98 -4.73 6.35 -9.67
C TYR A 98 -6.17 6.46 -9.13
N ARG A 99 -7.17 6.72 -9.99
CA ARG A 99 -8.58 6.86 -9.57
C ARG A 99 -9.34 5.54 -9.47
N ASN A 100 -8.70 4.42 -9.79
CA ASN A 100 -9.34 3.12 -9.74
C ASN A 100 -9.56 2.63 -8.30
N THR A 101 -10.50 1.70 -8.15
CA THR A 101 -10.95 1.19 -6.84
C THR A 101 -9.81 0.71 -5.93
N TYR A 102 -8.71 0.22 -6.49
CA TYR A 102 -7.62 -0.39 -5.71
C TYR A 102 -6.24 0.26 -5.96
N SER A 103 -6.03 1.02 -7.06
CA SER A 103 -4.73 1.67 -7.35
C SER A 103 -4.54 3.02 -6.68
N TRP A 104 -5.59 3.60 -6.09
CA TRP A 104 -5.57 4.92 -5.47
C TRP A 104 -4.51 5.12 -4.37
N PRO A 105 -4.02 4.08 -3.63
CA PRO A 105 -2.97 4.31 -2.63
C PRO A 105 -1.65 4.80 -3.23
N MET A 106 -1.43 4.59 -4.53
CA MET A 106 -0.27 5.15 -5.24
C MET A 106 -0.29 6.68 -5.30
N ALA A 107 -1.47 7.30 -5.25
CA ALA A 107 -1.64 8.75 -5.26
C ALA A 107 -1.42 9.42 -3.89
N LEU A 108 -1.40 8.67 -2.80
CA LEU A 108 -1.13 9.22 -1.47
C LEU A 108 0.29 9.78 -1.40
N ASN A 109 0.45 10.96 -0.82
CA ASN A 109 1.76 11.52 -0.48
C ASN A 109 2.39 10.75 0.70
N THR A 110 1.55 10.31 1.62
CA THR A 110 1.94 9.54 2.80
C THR A 110 2.30 8.11 2.40
N PRO A 111 3.49 7.61 2.76
CA PRO A 111 3.90 6.24 2.48
C PRO A 111 3.02 5.20 3.16
N VAL A 112 2.75 4.10 2.44
CA VAL A 112 1.95 2.98 2.91
C VAL A 112 2.83 1.74 3.08
N ILE A 113 2.88 1.21 4.30
CA ILE A 113 3.68 0.04 4.67
C ILE A 113 2.73 -1.14 4.94
N GLY A 114 2.85 -2.20 4.16
CA GLY A 114 2.16 -3.45 4.40
C GLY A 114 2.88 -4.32 5.42
N ALA A 115 2.20 -4.64 6.51
CA ALA A 115 2.67 -5.62 7.49
C ALA A 115 1.86 -6.91 7.32
N ILE A 116 2.41 -7.84 6.52
CA ILE A 116 1.71 -9.04 6.05
C ILE A 116 1.89 -10.15 7.07
N ASN A 117 0.89 -10.30 7.93
CA ASN A 117 0.94 -11.18 9.10
C ASN A 117 0.56 -12.64 8.84
N GLY A 118 0.14 -12.99 7.61
CA GLY A 118 -0.29 -14.35 7.28
C GLY A 118 -0.81 -14.47 5.85
N ALA A 119 -1.91 -15.18 5.64
CA ALA A 119 -2.51 -15.36 4.32
C ALA A 119 -2.84 -14.01 3.67
N CYS A 120 -2.30 -13.78 2.48
CA CYS A 120 -2.46 -12.58 1.65
C CYS A 120 -2.77 -13.05 0.23
N VAL A 121 -4.04 -13.25 -0.10
CA VAL A 121 -4.46 -14.07 -1.24
C VAL A 121 -5.52 -13.35 -2.07
N GLY A 122 -5.52 -13.59 -3.39
CA GLY A 122 -6.51 -13.04 -4.32
C GLY A 122 -6.58 -11.51 -4.23
N LEU A 123 -7.74 -10.94 -3.90
CA LEU A 123 -7.91 -9.50 -3.77
C LEU A 123 -7.01 -8.90 -2.67
N GLY A 124 -6.78 -9.63 -1.57
CA GLY A 124 -5.84 -9.22 -0.53
C GLY A 124 -4.41 -9.09 -1.06
N PHE A 125 -3.99 -10.00 -1.92
CA PHE A 125 -2.69 -9.90 -2.61
C PHE A 125 -2.67 -8.73 -3.59
N THR A 126 -3.72 -8.54 -4.38
CA THR A 126 -3.82 -7.42 -5.33
C THR A 126 -3.70 -6.06 -4.63
N THR A 127 -4.40 -5.86 -3.51
CA THR A 127 -4.33 -4.61 -2.74
C THR A 127 -2.95 -4.39 -2.11
N CYS A 128 -2.27 -5.46 -1.72
CA CYS A 128 -0.93 -5.42 -1.17
C CYS A 128 0.11 -4.93 -2.20
N LEU A 129 -0.08 -5.17 -3.50
CA LEU A 129 0.82 -4.69 -4.56
C LEU A 129 0.90 -3.16 -4.65
N TYR A 130 -0.13 -2.45 -4.18
CA TYR A 130 -0.20 -0.98 -4.19
C TYR A 130 0.32 -0.33 -2.90
N GLN A 131 0.94 -1.10 -2.02
CA GLN A 131 1.67 -0.58 -0.87
C GLN A 131 3.13 -0.30 -1.24
N ASP A 132 3.71 0.74 -0.68
CA ASP A 132 5.06 1.20 -1.04
C ASP A 132 6.15 0.24 -0.52
N ILE A 133 5.99 -0.20 0.73
CA ILE A 133 6.91 -1.13 1.39
C ILE A 133 6.10 -2.32 1.91
N ARG A 134 6.55 -3.55 1.66
CA ARG A 134 5.93 -4.79 2.11
C ARG A 134 6.86 -5.55 3.03
N ILE A 135 6.40 -5.83 4.25
CA ILE A 135 7.11 -6.63 5.24
C ILE A 135 6.25 -7.85 5.52
N ALA A 136 6.79 -9.03 5.35
CA ALA A 136 6.08 -10.27 5.63
C ALA A 136 6.55 -10.92 6.93
N SER A 137 5.64 -11.53 7.65
CA SER A 137 6.02 -12.51 8.64
C SER A 137 6.48 -13.80 7.96
N GLU A 138 7.30 -14.59 8.63
CA GLU A 138 7.72 -15.92 8.16
C GLU A 138 6.54 -16.87 7.86
N ASN A 139 5.38 -16.61 8.47
CA ASN A 139 4.16 -17.39 8.27
C ASN A 139 3.32 -16.91 7.09
N ALA A 140 3.71 -15.85 6.39
CA ALA A 140 2.94 -15.33 5.27
C ALA A 140 2.87 -16.34 4.11
N ARG A 141 1.68 -16.39 3.48
CA ARG A 141 1.42 -17.14 2.24
C ARG A 141 0.71 -16.21 1.28
N MET A 142 1.28 -16.01 0.11
CA MET A 142 0.87 -14.95 -0.79
C MET A 142 0.57 -15.49 -2.20
N GLY A 143 -0.44 -14.98 -2.88
CA GLY A 143 -0.71 -15.39 -4.27
C GLY A 143 -2.02 -14.94 -4.87
N LEU A 144 -2.07 -15.06 -6.21
CA LEU A 144 -3.17 -14.59 -7.06
C LEU A 144 -4.23 -15.66 -7.36
N ILE A 145 -4.58 -16.55 -6.61
CA ILE A 145 -5.45 -17.76 -6.81
C ILE A 145 -6.65 -17.62 -7.79
N PHE A 146 -6.79 -16.52 -8.53
CA PHE A 146 -7.93 -16.22 -9.41
C PHE A 146 -8.22 -17.34 -10.42
N VAL A 147 -7.19 -17.83 -11.13
CA VAL A 147 -7.34 -18.89 -12.15
C VAL A 147 -7.86 -20.19 -11.57
N GLN A 148 -7.57 -20.48 -10.30
CA GLN A 148 -8.10 -21.65 -9.59
C GLN A 148 -9.58 -21.50 -9.22
N ARG A 149 -10.18 -20.34 -9.48
CA ARG A 149 -11.60 -20.01 -9.25
C ARG A 149 -12.32 -19.68 -10.57
N GLY A 150 -11.68 -19.92 -11.72
CA GLY A 150 -12.23 -19.60 -13.03
C GLY A 150 -12.25 -18.11 -13.34
N LEU A 151 -11.43 -17.32 -12.64
CA LEU A 151 -11.31 -15.88 -12.83
C LEU A 151 -9.94 -15.52 -13.43
N ALA A 152 -9.88 -14.45 -14.21
CA ALA A 152 -8.62 -13.83 -14.59
C ALA A 152 -8.09 -12.93 -13.45
N ILE A 153 -6.78 -12.62 -13.51
CA ILE A 153 -6.19 -11.61 -12.63
C ILE A 153 -6.84 -10.25 -12.87
N GLU A 154 -6.98 -9.45 -11.82
CA GLU A 154 -7.82 -8.24 -11.85
C GLU A 154 -7.16 -7.02 -11.21
N HIS A 155 -7.85 -5.88 -11.33
CA HIS A 155 -7.53 -4.63 -10.63
C HIS A 155 -6.08 -4.14 -10.82
N GLY A 156 -5.52 -4.35 -12.01
CA GLY A 156 -4.18 -3.90 -12.36
C GLY A 156 -3.04 -4.77 -11.80
N SER A 157 -3.35 -5.94 -11.21
CA SER A 157 -2.30 -6.88 -10.80
C SER A 157 -1.45 -7.36 -12.00
N SER A 158 -2.03 -7.46 -13.20
CA SER A 158 -1.30 -7.75 -14.45
C SER A 158 -0.28 -6.68 -14.83
N TRP A 159 -0.50 -5.44 -14.40
CA TRP A 159 0.40 -4.33 -14.64
C TRP A 159 1.45 -4.19 -13.53
N MET A 160 1.04 -4.27 -12.26
CA MET A 160 1.92 -4.03 -11.11
C MET A 160 2.84 -5.22 -10.82
N LEU A 161 2.32 -6.45 -10.81
CA LEU A 161 3.10 -7.63 -10.42
C LEU A 161 4.38 -7.82 -11.24
N PRO A 162 4.34 -7.77 -12.62
CA PRO A 162 5.57 -7.94 -13.40
C PRO A 162 6.60 -6.82 -13.20
N ARG A 163 6.19 -5.64 -12.73
CA ARG A 163 7.08 -4.54 -12.36
C ARG A 163 7.77 -4.76 -11.02
N ILE A 164 7.19 -5.56 -10.16
CA ILE A 164 7.76 -5.89 -8.85
C ILE A 164 8.67 -7.12 -8.96
N VAL A 165 8.18 -8.23 -9.56
CA VAL A 165 8.87 -9.53 -9.52
C VAL A 165 9.48 -9.96 -10.86
N GLY A 166 9.38 -9.10 -11.88
CA GLY A 166 9.77 -9.44 -13.26
C GLY A 166 8.73 -10.29 -13.98
N LEU A 167 8.81 -10.31 -15.33
CA LEU A 167 7.80 -10.92 -16.20
C LEU A 167 7.66 -12.42 -15.96
N ALA A 168 8.79 -13.14 -15.88
CA ALA A 168 8.77 -14.60 -15.78
C ALA A 168 8.05 -15.09 -14.51
N LYS A 169 8.37 -14.50 -13.35
CA LYS A 169 7.71 -14.84 -12.09
C LYS A 169 6.25 -14.39 -12.05
N ALA A 170 5.94 -13.23 -12.60
CA ALA A 170 4.57 -12.76 -12.68
C ALA A 170 3.67 -13.68 -13.51
N VAL A 171 4.17 -14.14 -14.68
CA VAL A 171 3.45 -15.10 -15.55
C VAL A 171 3.26 -16.43 -14.84
N GLU A 172 4.32 -16.99 -14.22
CA GLU A 172 4.23 -18.23 -13.46
C GLU A 172 3.13 -18.15 -12.38
N LEU A 173 3.17 -17.11 -11.53
CA LEU A 173 2.21 -16.93 -10.44
C LEU A 173 0.77 -16.72 -10.95
N ALA A 174 0.62 -15.94 -12.01
CA ALA A 174 -0.69 -15.65 -12.58
C ALA A 174 -1.35 -16.88 -13.22
N LEU A 175 -0.58 -17.70 -13.94
CA LEU A 175 -1.11 -18.86 -14.65
C LEU A 175 -1.32 -20.08 -13.77
N THR A 176 -0.48 -20.28 -12.75
CA THR A 176 -0.60 -21.42 -11.82
C THR A 176 -1.55 -21.13 -10.67
N GLY A 177 -1.69 -19.86 -10.28
CA GLY A 177 -2.42 -19.46 -9.07
C GLY A 177 -1.81 -20.05 -7.79
N ARG A 178 -0.55 -20.51 -7.83
CA ARG A 178 0.11 -21.07 -6.66
C ARG A 178 0.40 -20.01 -5.62
N LEU A 179 0.50 -20.44 -4.38
CA LEU A 179 0.97 -19.60 -3.29
C LEU A 179 2.49 -19.66 -3.20
N VAL A 180 3.09 -18.55 -2.78
CA VAL A 180 4.49 -18.47 -2.38
C VAL A 180 4.58 -18.28 -0.86
N ASP A 181 5.62 -18.80 -0.26
CA ASP A 181 5.94 -18.50 1.13
C ASP A 181 6.72 -17.18 1.27
N ALA A 182 6.97 -16.78 2.50
CA ALA A 182 7.62 -15.52 2.79
C ALA A 182 9.05 -15.43 2.23
N ASN A 183 9.83 -16.52 2.26
CA ASN A 183 11.21 -16.53 1.79
C ASN A 183 11.25 -16.43 0.26
N GLU A 184 10.41 -17.21 -0.44
CA GLU A 184 10.29 -17.11 -1.90
C GLU A 184 9.80 -15.70 -2.31
N ALA A 185 8.87 -15.11 -1.55
CA ALA A 185 8.43 -13.73 -1.78
C ALA A 185 9.57 -12.71 -1.62
N LEU A 186 10.48 -12.91 -0.68
CA LEU A 186 11.67 -12.09 -0.50
C LEU A 186 12.66 -12.26 -1.66
N GLU A 187 12.96 -13.50 -2.04
CA GLU A 187 13.90 -13.83 -3.14
C GLU A 187 13.47 -13.21 -4.47
N MET A 188 12.17 -13.18 -4.76
CA MET A 188 11.66 -12.58 -6.00
C MET A 188 11.41 -11.06 -5.89
N GLY A 189 11.68 -10.42 -4.75
CA GLY A 189 11.46 -9.00 -4.53
C GLY A 189 9.99 -8.61 -4.31
N LEU A 190 9.10 -9.58 -4.09
CA LEU A 190 7.70 -9.30 -3.79
C LEU A 190 7.53 -8.60 -2.45
N VAL A 191 8.36 -8.93 -1.47
CA VAL A 191 8.43 -8.24 -0.18
C VAL A 191 9.84 -7.73 0.09
N ASN A 192 9.93 -6.65 0.86
CA ASN A 192 11.19 -5.99 1.18
C ASN A 192 11.95 -6.67 2.34
N ARG A 193 11.20 -7.32 3.24
CA ARG A 193 11.75 -8.01 4.43
C ARG A 193 10.87 -9.17 4.84
N VAL A 194 11.49 -10.17 5.45
CA VAL A 194 10.82 -11.25 6.20
C VAL A 194 11.34 -11.22 7.63
N VAL A 195 10.42 -11.33 8.58
CA VAL A 195 10.72 -11.30 10.01
C VAL A 195 9.89 -12.33 10.78
N PRO A 196 10.32 -12.75 11.98
CA PRO A 196 9.48 -13.56 12.86
C PRO A 196 8.12 -12.90 13.13
N GLN A 197 7.08 -13.70 13.29
CA GLN A 197 5.71 -13.22 13.46
C GLN A 197 5.57 -12.17 14.57
N ASP A 198 6.21 -12.40 15.70
CA ASP A 198 6.18 -11.52 16.87
C ASP A 198 6.94 -10.20 16.68
N LYS A 199 7.79 -10.10 15.64
CA LYS A 199 8.56 -8.91 15.29
C LYS A 199 7.93 -8.06 14.18
N LEU A 200 6.90 -8.58 13.49
CA LEU A 200 6.35 -7.94 12.31
C LEU A 200 5.92 -6.49 12.57
N MET A 201 5.06 -6.28 13.54
CA MET A 201 4.55 -4.93 13.84
C MET A 201 5.61 -4.00 14.41
N ALA A 202 6.56 -4.52 15.18
CA ALA A 202 7.68 -3.73 15.67
C ALA A 202 8.56 -3.23 14.51
N THR A 203 8.89 -4.10 13.56
CA THR A 203 9.67 -3.74 12.36
C THR A 203 8.91 -2.76 11.46
N ALA A 204 7.60 -2.97 11.26
CA ALA A 204 6.79 -2.03 10.47
C ALA A 204 6.75 -0.64 11.11
N ARG A 205 6.59 -0.57 12.44
CA ARG A 205 6.60 0.69 13.19
C ARG A 205 7.98 1.36 13.18
N GLU A 206 9.06 0.61 13.25
CA GLU A 206 10.42 1.14 13.16
C GLU A 206 10.63 1.85 11.82
N ILE A 207 10.25 1.22 10.70
CA ILE A 207 10.37 1.82 9.36
C ILE A 207 9.44 3.03 9.24
N ALA A 208 8.17 2.91 9.62
CA ALA A 208 7.19 3.98 9.57
C ALA A 208 7.64 5.20 10.39
N SER A 209 8.09 4.97 11.62
CA SER A 209 8.61 6.02 12.51
C SER A 209 9.90 6.63 11.98
N GLY A 210 10.76 5.82 11.36
CA GLY A 210 11.97 6.32 10.68
C GLY A 210 11.62 7.32 9.58
N ILE A 211 10.67 6.99 8.73
CA ILE A 211 10.18 7.89 7.67
C ILE A 211 9.52 9.13 8.29
N ALA A 212 8.56 8.93 9.20
CA ALA A 212 7.75 10.01 9.76
C ALA A 212 8.56 11.04 10.57
N ASN A 213 9.68 10.64 11.20
CA ASN A 213 10.44 11.49 12.13
C ASN A 213 11.80 11.93 11.61
N LYS A 214 12.37 11.25 10.60
CA LYS A 214 13.74 11.55 10.12
C LYS A 214 13.79 12.04 8.68
N CYS A 215 12.68 11.94 7.94
CA CYS A 215 12.61 12.35 6.55
C CYS A 215 11.67 13.56 6.38
N SER A 216 12.01 14.44 5.43
CA SER A 216 11.12 15.54 5.05
C SER A 216 9.82 15.00 4.48
N PRO A 217 8.65 15.35 5.01
CA PRO A 217 7.37 14.95 4.43
C PRO A 217 7.24 15.35 2.96
N LEU A 218 7.69 16.56 2.61
CA LEU A 218 7.70 17.05 1.22
C LEU A 218 8.63 16.21 0.34
N GLY A 219 9.83 15.88 0.83
CA GLY A 219 10.79 15.05 0.10
C GLY A 219 10.29 13.63 -0.15
N VAL A 220 9.68 13.02 0.88
CA VAL A 220 9.08 11.68 0.78
C VAL A 220 7.93 11.65 -0.21
N ALA A 221 7.02 12.64 -0.13
CA ALA A 221 5.88 12.76 -1.04
C ALA A 221 6.36 12.91 -2.50
N GLN A 222 7.35 13.77 -2.74
CA GLN A 222 7.87 14.01 -4.08
C GLN A 222 8.59 12.79 -4.63
N ALA A 223 9.42 12.11 -3.83
CA ALA A 223 10.11 10.89 -4.24
C ALA A 223 9.12 9.78 -4.61
N LYS A 224 8.09 9.55 -3.78
CA LYS A 224 7.03 8.58 -4.07
C LYS A 224 6.31 8.90 -5.37
N LYS A 225 5.87 10.14 -5.52
CA LYS A 225 5.18 10.63 -6.72
C LYS A 225 6.00 10.39 -7.98
N MET A 226 7.27 10.79 -7.99
CA MET A 226 8.15 10.65 -9.15
C MET A 226 8.39 9.18 -9.51
N ILE A 227 8.68 8.32 -8.52
CA ILE A 227 8.89 6.88 -8.77
C ILE A 227 7.66 6.26 -9.46
N TYR A 228 6.45 6.52 -8.97
CA TYR A 228 5.25 5.94 -9.58
C TYR A 228 4.88 6.61 -10.91
N GLN A 229 5.05 7.91 -11.04
CA GLN A 229 4.77 8.63 -12.28
C GLN A 229 5.71 8.19 -13.41
N HIS A 230 6.99 7.98 -13.12
CA HIS A 230 7.98 7.59 -14.11
C HIS A 230 7.86 6.13 -14.57
N LEU A 231 7.01 5.31 -13.94
CA LEU A 231 6.62 4.02 -14.50
C LEU A 231 5.86 4.13 -15.85
N PHE A 232 5.34 5.31 -16.18
CA PHE A 232 4.55 5.59 -17.39
C PHE A 232 5.27 6.51 -18.39
N THR A 233 6.53 6.89 -18.14
CA THR A 233 7.26 7.87 -18.94
C THR A 233 8.59 7.34 -19.46
N ASP A 234 9.23 8.07 -20.35
CA ASP A 234 10.61 7.85 -20.80
C ASP A 234 11.63 8.52 -19.87
N LEU A 235 12.90 8.11 -20.00
CA LEU A 235 14.00 8.62 -19.15
C LEU A 235 14.18 10.14 -19.29
N ALA A 236 14.04 10.69 -20.48
CA ALA A 236 14.26 12.13 -20.69
C ALA A 236 13.19 12.97 -19.98
N THR A 237 11.94 12.48 -19.93
CA THR A 237 10.88 13.07 -19.13
C THR A 237 11.19 12.92 -17.65
N GLY A 238 11.62 11.74 -17.21
CA GLY A 238 12.01 11.53 -15.80
C GLY A 238 13.10 12.51 -15.36
N VAL A 239 14.18 12.67 -16.13
CA VAL A 239 15.26 13.61 -15.81
C VAL A 239 14.75 15.05 -15.70
N ARG A 240 13.90 15.51 -16.64
CA ARG A 240 13.33 16.87 -16.56
C ARG A 240 12.49 17.09 -15.31
N ASP A 241 11.68 16.08 -14.94
CA ASP A 241 10.82 16.14 -13.77
C ASP A 241 11.67 16.12 -12.48
N ASP A 242 12.77 15.35 -12.45
CA ASP A 242 13.72 15.32 -11.34
C ASP A 242 14.41 16.69 -11.17
N ASP A 243 14.87 17.33 -12.25
CA ASP A 243 15.49 18.66 -12.21
C ASP A 243 14.50 19.73 -11.70
N ALA A 244 13.27 19.72 -12.21
CA ALA A 244 12.23 20.65 -11.77
C ALA A 244 11.86 20.43 -10.29
N SER A 245 11.81 19.16 -9.87
CA SER A 245 11.59 18.80 -8.46
C SER A 245 12.73 19.29 -7.57
N MET A 246 13.98 19.10 -8.00
CA MET A 246 15.15 19.55 -7.23
C MET A 246 15.16 21.08 -7.08
N GLU A 247 14.82 21.83 -8.13
CA GLU A 247 14.71 23.29 -8.05
C GLU A 247 13.64 23.74 -7.04
N MET A 248 12.48 23.06 -7.01
CA MET A 248 11.42 23.32 -6.02
C MET A 248 11.90 22.98 -4.61
N MET A 249 12.48 21.78 -4.43
CA MET A 249 12.90 21.27 -3.12
C MET A 249 13.98 22.13 -2.47
N THR A 250 14.96 22.64 -3.23
CA THR A 250 16.04 23.49 -2.70
C THR A 250 15.54 24.83 -2.15
N ARG A 251 14.33 25.25 -2.50
CA ARG A 251 13.71 26.48 -1.99
C ARG A 251 12.87 26.22 -0.72
N SER A 252 12.61 24.96 -0.35
CA SER A 252 11.76 24.60 0.78
C SER A 252 12.40 24.89 2.15
N GLU A 253 11.56 25.10 3.16
CA GLU A 253 12.01 25.22 4.55
C GLU A 253 12.60 23.88 5.04
N ASP A 254 12.06 22.76 4.58
CA ASP A 254 12.58 21.44 4.93
C ASP A 254 14.02 21.23 4.41
N PHE A 255 14.37 21.73 3.24
CA PHE A 255 15.75 21.67 2.74
C PHE A 255 16.69 22.49 3.64
N LYS A 256 16.30 23.73 3.97
CA LYS A 256 17.08 24.60 4.87
C LYS A 256 17.29 23.96 6.25
N GLU A 257 16.21 23.38 6.80
CA GLU A 257 16.26 22.68 8.08
C GLU A 257 17.15 21.43 8.01
N GLY A 258 17.05 20.65 6.92
CA GLY A 258 17.88 19.46 6.71
C GLY A 258 19.37 19.77 6.70
N VAL A 259 19.77 20.81 5.94
CA VAL A 259 21.17 21.29 5.89
C VAL A 259 21.61 21.79 7.27
N LYS A 260 20.80 22.60 7.93
CA LYS A 260 21.10 23.15 9.26
C LYS A 260 21.26 22.06 10.32
N ALA A 261 20.30 21.13 10.38
CA ALA A 261 20.32 20.02 11.32
C ALA A 261 21.56 19.13 11.15
N PHE A 262 21.95 18.87 9.89
CA PHE A 262 23.14 18.10 9.57
C PHE A 262 24.42 18.80 10.08
N MET A 263 24.58 20.12 9.83
CA MET A 263 25.71 20.90 10.29
C MET A 263 25.77 20.98 11.82
N GLU A 264 24.62 21.09 12.49
CA GLU A 264 24.48 21.16 13.94
C GLU A 264 24.52 19.77 14.61
N LYS A 265 24.60 18.67 13.85
CA LYS A 265 24.61 17.27 14.34
C LYS A 265 23.40 16.94 15.24
N ARG A 266 22.24 17.43 14.91
CA ARG A 266 20.97 17.18 15.61
C ARG A 266 19.91 16.53 14.69
N ALA A 267 18.87 15.99 15.29
CA ALA A 267 17.71 15.55 14.53
C ALA A 267 17.01 16.75 13.84
N PRO A 268 16.58 16.59 12.57
CA PRO A 268 15.82 17.62 11.85
C PRO A 268 14.40 17.75 12.42
N LYS A 269 13.80 18.92 12.23
CA LYS A 269 12.41 19.24 12.59
C LYS A 269 11.66 19.68 11.35
N PHE A 270 11.39 18.73 10.47
CA PHE A 270 10.70 18.98 9.22
C PHE A 270 9.23 19.36 9.42
N THR A 271 8.73 20.24 8.57
CA THR A 271 7.37 20.78 8.62
C THR A 271 6.56 20.49 7.37
N GLY A 272 7.19 19.94 6.32
CA GLY A 272 6.55 19.70 5.02
C GLY A 272 6.31 20.97 4.19
N LYS A 273 7.12 21.99 4.40
CA LYS A 273 7.00 23.29 3.73
C LYS A 273 8.26 23.69 2.97
#